data_3e85049efdb6e7907210fa47fed3c1d3
#
_entry.id   3e85049efdb6e7907210fa47fed3c1d3
#
_cell.length_a   1.000
_cell.length_b   1.000
_cell.length_c   1.000
_cell.angle_alpha   90.00
_cell.angle_beta   90.00
_cell.angle_gamma   90.00
#
_symmetry.space_group_name_H-M   'P 1'
#
loop_
_entity.id
_entity.type
_entity.pdbx_description
1 polymer ?
#
loop_
_entity_poly.entity_id
_entity_poly.type
_entity_poly.pdbx_seq_one_letter_code
_entity_poly.pdbx_strand_id
1 'polypeptide(L)'
;MSGLNHNRRTILIGIGNDGRSDDALGWLFADRFAESSDLEVIYRYQLQVEDAELISAYDCVIFVDASVQEMETGFCFQECRPAASVHFSTHKIDPATILWLTKEIYQASVQGYIFAIQGYEWELKQQLSEKAAQHFQQALLYFEQDILPAIAAGVEQIMTPSERI
;
A
#
# COMPACT_ATOMS: atom_id res chain seq x y z
N MET A 1 -4.49 12.34 -33.77
CA MET A 1 -5.15 11.66 -32.63
C MET A 1 -4.52 12.18 -31.37
N SER A 2 -5.18 13.10 -30.73
CA SER A 2 -4.79 13.56 -29.42
C SER A 2 -5.17 12.47 -28.41
N GLY A 3 -4.24 11.61 -28.08
CA GLY A 3 -4.37 10.78 -26.90
C GLY A 3 -4.49 11.73 -25.72
N LEU A 4 -5.69 11.84 -25.14
CA LEU A 4 -5.87 12.44 -23.84
C LEU A 4 -4.94 11.68 -22.90
N ASN A 5 -3.84 12.30 -22.53
CA ASN A 5 -2.98 11.84 -21.46
C ASN A 5 -3.86 11.85 -20.20
N HIS A 6 -4.57 10.75 -19.99
CA HIS A 6 -5.32 10.54 -18.77
C HIS A 6 -4.24 10.38 -17.69
N ASN A 7 -4.02 11.45 -16.95
CA ASN A 7 -3.04 11.43 -15.86
C ASN A 7 -3.53 10.42 -14.83
N ARG A 8 -2.90 9.23 -14.78
CA ARG A 8 -3.28 8.19 -13.83
C ARG A 8 -3.19 8.73 -12.41
N ARG A 9 -4.25 8.52 -11.65
CA ARG A 9 -4.33 8.92 -10.25
C ARG A 9 -3.99 7.74 -9.36
N THR A 10 -3.00 7.92 -8.51
CA THR A 10 -2.54 6.91 -7.55
C THR A 10 -2.75 7.40 -6.13
N ILE A 11 -3.29 6.52 -5.27
CA ILE A 11 -3.42 6.77 -3.83
C ILE A 11 -2.58 5.74 -3.06
N LEU A 12 -1.84 6.21 -2.07
CA LEU A 12 -1.09 5.40 -1.13
C LEU A 12 -1.80 5.44 0.23
N ILE A 13 -2.16 4.28 0.75
CA ILE A 13 -2.82 4.16 2.04
C ILE A 13 -1.83 3.52 3.03
N GLY A 14 -1.33 4.31 3.98
CA GLY A 14 -0.54 3.81 5.09
C GLY A 14 -1.45 3.25 6.17
N ILE A 15 -1.29 1.96 6.49
CA ILE A 15 -2.11 1.25 7.48
C ILE A 15 -1.25 0.96 8.70
N GLY A 16 -1.80 1.20 9.88
CA GLY A 16 -1.15 0.85 11.14
C GLY A 16 -1.44 1.83 12.26
N ASN A 17 -0.57 1.83 13.26
CA ASN A 17 -0.69 2.67 14.44
C ASN A 17 0.68 3.21 14.83
N ASP A 18 0.87 4.50 14.76
CA ASP A 18 2.13 5.18 15.02
C ASP A 18 2.57 5.14 16.49
N GLY A 19 1.68 4.74 17.40
CA GLY A 19 1.97 4.56 18.82
C GLY A 19 2.38 3.13 19.20
N ARG A 20 2.54 2.20 18.25
CA ARG A 20 2.76 0.78 18.52
C ARG A 20 3.99 0.20 17.83
N SER A 21 5.16 0.79 18.08
CA SER A 21 6.44 0.29 17.56
C SER A 21 6.39 0.02 16.05
N ASP A 22 6.65 -1.20 15.58
CA ASP A 22 6.72 -1.54 14.16
C ASP A 22 5.35 -1.49 13.43
N ASP A 23 4.26 -1.43 14.17
CA ASP A 23 2.94 -1.17 13.59
C ASP A 23 2.83 0.24 12.98
N ALA A 24 3.79 1.11 13.27
CA ALA A 24 3.91 2.44 12.67
C ALA A 24 4.48 2.44 11.25
N LEU A 25 5.04 1.33 10.76
CA LEU A 25 5.76 1.28 9.48
C LEU A 25 4.96 1.83 8.31
N GLY A 26 3.68 1.48 8.19
CA GLY A 26 2.83 1.98 7.11
C GLY A 26 2.64 3.50 7.15
N TRP A 27 2.45 4.06 8.33
CA TRP A 27 2.27 5.50 8.54
C TRP A 27 3.57 6.27 8.30
N LEU A 28 4.69 5.76 8.83
CA LEU A 28 5.99 6.38 8.63
C LEU A 28 6.41 6.37 7.16
N PHE A 29 6.06 5.29 6.46
CA PHE A 29 6.27 5.21 5.02
C PHE A 29 5.45 6.27 4.28
N ALA A 30 4.16 6.36 4.59
CA ALA A 30 3.26 7.34 4.00
C ALA A 30 3.73 8.78 4.24
N ASP A 31 4.25 9.09 5.43
CA ASP A 31 4.78 10.40 5.77
C ASP A 31 5.87 10.88 4.80
N ARG A 32 6.67 9.94 4.29
CA ARG A 32 7.78 10.28 3.38
C ARG A 32 7.29 10.75 2.01
N PHE A 33 6.06 10.46 1.65
CA PHE A 33 5.47 10.78 0.35
C PHE A 33 4.28 11.74 0.44
N ALA A 34 3.99 12.28 1.62
CA ALA A 34 2.84 13.17 1.87
C ALA A 34 2.89 14.45 1.03
N GLU A 35 4.08 14.93 0.67
CA GLU A 35 4.28 16.11 -0.16
C GLU A 35 4.48 15.79 -1.65
N SER A 36 4.38 14.52 -2.05
CA SER A 36 4.58 14.13 -3.46
C SER A 36 3.44 14.64 -4.32
N SER A 37 3.79 15.16 -5.52
CA SER A 37 2.80 15.53 -6.53
C SER A 37 2.31 14.35 -7.37
N ASP A 38 2.97 13.18 -7.26
CA ASP A 38 2.70 12.01 -8.10
C ASP A 38 1.65 11.09 -7.52
N LEU A 39 1.34 11.21 -6.22
CA LEU A 39 0.35 10.36 -5.54
C LEU A 39 -0.30 11.10 -4.38
N GLU A 40 -1.50 10.68 -4.04
CA GLU A 40 -2.17 11.11 -2.81
C GLU A 40 -1.86 10.14 -1.68
N VAL A 41 -1.78 10.64 -0.45
CA VAL A 41 -1.43 9.87 0.74
C VAL A 41 -2.52 10.00 1.78
N ILE A 42 -2.99 8.88 2.31
CA ILE A 42 -3.90 8.85 3.45
C ILE A 42 -3.44 7.82 4.48
N TYR A 43 -3.98 7.93 5.68
CA TYR A 43 -3.63 7.11 6.83
C TYR A 43 -4.87 6.39 7.35
N ARG A 44 -4.71 5.12 7.73
CA ARG A 44 -5.76 4.33 8.37
C ARG A 44 -5.18 3.50 9.50
N TYR A 45 -5.90 3.40 10.60
CA TYR A 45 -5.61 2.39 11.62
C TYR A 45 -5.94 0.99 11.08
N GLN A 46 -7.05 0.88 10.38
CA GLN A 46 -7.48 -0.31 9.65
C GLN A 46 -8.41 0.10 8.52
N LEU A 47 -8.47 -0.71 7.47
CA LEU A 47 -9.36 -0.47 6.35
C LEU A 47 -10.83 -0.57 6.78
N GLN A 48 -11.66 0.28 6.20
CA GLN A 48 -13.10 0.33 6.40
C GLN A 48 -13.82 0.07 5.08
N VAL A 49 -15.10 -0.33 5.15
CA VAL A 49 -15.93 -0.55 3.96
C VAL A 49 -15.98 0.71 3.07
N GLU A 50 -16.00 1.88 3.68
CA GLU A 50 -16.04 3.18 3.01
C GLU A 50 -14.79 3.46 2.16
N ASP A 51 -13.69 2.77 2.44
CA ASP A 51 -12.47 2.91 1.65
C ASP A 51 -12.65 2.37 0.21
N ALA A 52 -13.63 1.50 -0.01
CA ALA A 52 -13.98 1.05 -1.37
C ALA A 52 -14.51 2.21 -2.23
N GLU A 53 -15.33 3.08 -1.66
CA GLU A 53 -15.79 4.30 -2.34
C GLU A 53 -14.62 5.25 -2.61
N LEU A 54 -13.79 5.48 -1.61
CA LEU A 54 -12.64 6.36 -1.71
C LEU A 54 -11.72 5.98 -2.87
N ILE A 55 -11.29 4.72 -2.93
CA ILE A 55 -10.36 4.27 -3.96
C ILE A 55 -11.00 4.18 -5.36
N SER A 56 -12.32 4.13 -5.46
CA SER A 56 -13.03 4.07 -6.74
C SER A 56 -12.73 5.28 -7.64
N ALA A 57 -12.26 6.39 -7.07
CA ALA A 57 -11.88 7.60 -7.79
C ALA A 57 -10.44 7.55 -8.34
N TYR A 58 -9.70 6.47 -8.10
CA TYR A 58 -8.29 6.33 -8.47
C TYR A 58 -8.09 5.20 -9.48
N ASP A 59 -7.00 5.28 -10.23
CA ASP A 59 -6.59 4.22 -11.16
C ASP A 59 -5.75 3.15 -10.47
N CYS A 60 -5.02 3.55 -9.42
CA CYS A 60 -4.10 2.68 -8.70
C CYS A 60 -4.15 2.97 -7.20
N VAL A 61 -4.08 1.92 -6.39
CA VAL A 61 -3.95 2.01 -4.94
C VAL A 61 -2.78 1.15 -4.45
N ILE A 62 -1.98 1.72 -3.56
CA ILE A 62 -0.88 1.01 -2.90
C ILE A 62 -1.17 1.00 -1.40
N PHE A 63 -1.38 -0.19 -0.85
CA PHE A 63 -1.55 -0.40 0.59
C PHE A 63 -0.19 -0.68 1.21
N VAL A 64 0.21 0.10 2.20
CA VAL A 64 1.47 -0.08 2.92
C VAL A 64 1.17 -0.45 4.36
N ASP A 65 1.66 -1.60 4.79
CA ASP A 65 1.40 -2.11 6.15
C ASP A 65 2.61 -2.88 6.68
N ALA A 66 2.72 -2.92 7.99
CA ALA A 66 3.67 -3.80 8.67
C ALA A 66 3.20 -5.25 8.59
N SER A 67 4.14 -6.17 8.53
CA SER A 67 3.85 -7.61 8.47
C SER A 67 4.64 -8.38 9.50
N VAL A 68 4.02 -9.41 10.08
CA VAL A 68 4.70 -10.37 10.95
C VAL A 68 5.40 -11.47 10.16
N GLN A 69 5.13 -11.57 8.85
CA GLN A 69 5.70 -12.62 8.01
C GLN A 69 7.19 -12.38 7.79
N GLU A 70 7.95 -13.46 7.87
CA GLU A 70 9.36 -13.44 7.52
C GLU A 70 9.53 -13.29 6.01
N MET A 71 10.34 -12.34 5.60
CA MET A 71 10.61 -12.03 4.18
C MET A 71 12.10 -11.96 3.95
N GLU A 72 12.56 -12.50 2.83
CA GLU A 72 13.98 -12.58 2.50
C GLU A 72 14.69 -11.21 2.55
N THR A 73 14.06 -10.18 1.99
CA THR A 73 14.62 -8.81 1.96
C THR A 73 14.05 -7.89 3.04
N GLY A 74 13.14 -8.39 3.89
CA GLY A 74 12.47 -7.58 4.91
C GLY A 74 11.29 -6.76 4.41
N PHE A 75 10.97 -6.84 3.13
CA PHE A 75 9.77 -6.22 2.55
C PHE A 75 9.33 -6.97 1.30
N CYS A 76 8.08 -6.78 0.91
CA CYS A 76 7.51 -7.38 -0.30
C CYS A 76 6.56 -6.39 -0.97
N PHE A 77 6.76 -6.15 -2.26
CA PHE A 77 5.84 -5.40 -3.10
C PHE A 77 5.20 -6.35 -4.10
N GLN A 78 3.88 -6.50 -4.05
CA GLN A 78 3.17 -7.43 -4.90
C GLN A 78 1.83 -6.89 -5.35
N GLU A 79 1.35 -7.38 -6.49
CA GLU A 79 0.01 -7.09 -6.98
C GLU A 79 -1.03 -7.66 -6.00
N CYS A 80 -2.10 -6.90 -5.77
CA CYS A 80 -3.25 -7.32 -5.00
C CYS A 80 -4.47 -7.34 -5.93
N ARG A 81 -5.06 -8.51 -6.10
CA ARG A 81 -6.24 -8.69 -6.94
C ARG A 81 -7.52 -8.71 -6.11
N PRO A 82 -8.65 -8.23 -6.67
CA PRO A 82 -9.93 -8.30 -5.98
C PRO A 82 -10.29 -9.75 -5.63
N ALA A 83 -10.63 -9.99 -4.37
CA ALA A 83 -11.11 -11.28 -3.91
C ALA A 83 -12.01 -11.10 -2.69
N ALA A 84 -13.20 -11.72 -2.74
CA ALA A 84 -14.08 -11.74 -1.58
C ALA A 84 -13.50 -12.65 -0.50
N SER A 85 -13.30 -12.11 0.70
CA SER A 85 -12.92 -12.94 1.84
C SER A 85 -14.12 -13.76 2.29
N VAL A 86 -13.94 -15.10 2.38
CA VAL A 86 -14.96 -16.02 2.89
C VAL A 86 -15.13 -15.89 4.42
N HIS A 87 -14.14 -15.31 5.07
CA HIS A 87 -14.16 -15.04 6.49
C HIS A 87 -14.40 -13.56 6.74
N PHE A 88 -15.66 -13.17 6.81
CA PHE A 88 -16.04 -11.94 7.48
C PHE A 88 -15.75 -12.08 8.97
N SER A 89 -14.48 -12.13 9.34
CA SER A 89 -14.15 -11.84 10.72
C SER A 89 -14.40 -10.35 10.92
N THR A 90 -15.18 -10.04 11.91
CA THR A 90 -15.70 -8.72 12.23
C THR A 90 -14.61 -7.67 12.54
N HIS A 91 -13.33 -7.97 12.35
CA HIS A 91 -12.25 -7.17 12.89
C HIS A 91 -11.24 -6.60 11.90
N LYS A 92 -11.11 -7.15 10.68
CA LYS A 92 -10.21 -6.59 9.66
C LYS A 92 -10.70 -6.90 8.26
N ILE A 93 -10.96 -5.86 7.50
CA ILE A 93 -11.17 -5.98 6.06
C ILE A 93 -9.79 -5.93 5.40
N ASP A 94 -9.47 -6.92 4.59
CA ASP A 94 -8.20 -6.94 3.87
C ASP A 94 -8.25 -6.12 2.56
N PRO A 95 -7.08 -5.76 2.00
CA PRO A 95 -7.01 -5.01 0.75
C PRO A 95 -7.74 -5.67 -0.43
N ALA A 96 -7.65 -6.99 -0.55
CA ALA A 96 -8.30 -7.73 -1.64
C ALA A 96 -9.83 -7.60 -1.57
N THR A 97 -10.39 -7.64 -0.35
CA THR A 97 -11.82 -7.44 -0.11
C THR A 97 -12.25 -6.02 -0.45
N ILE A 98 -11.46 -5.01 -0.10
CA ILE A 98 -11.74 -3.61 -0.46
C ILE A 98 -11.77 -3.46 -1.99
N LEU A 99 -10.80 -4.04 -2.70
CA LEU A 99 -10.78 -4.02 -4.16
C LEU A 99 -12.00 -4.72 -4.77
N TRP A 100 -12.41 -5.84 -4.18
CA TRP A 100 -13.61 -6.58 -4.60
C TRP A 100 -14.87 -5.73 -4.42
N LEU A 101 -15.04 -5.10 -3.26
CA LEU A 101 -16.17 -4.19 -2.99
C LEU A 101 -16.18 -3.01 -3.95
N THR A 102 -15.02 -2.45 -4.25
CA THR A 102 -14.87 -1.35 -5.20
C THR A 102 -15.38 -1.73 -6.59
N LYS A 103 -15.05 -2.93 -7.04
CA LYS A 103 -15.49 -3.47 -8.32
C LYS A 103 -16.99 -3.77 -8.33
N GLU A 104 -17.49 -4.45 -7.29
CA GLU A 104 -18.88 -4.91 -7.24
C GLU A 104 -19.88 -3.77 -7.00
N ILE A 105 -19.55 -2.82 -6.12
CA ILE A 105 -20.47 -1.75 -5.73
C ILE A 105 -20.33 -0.52 -6.64
N TYR A 106 -19.09 -0.12 -6.93
CA TYR A 106 -18.81 1.12 -7.66
C TYR A 106 -18.43 0.89 -9.13
N GLN A 107 -18.35 -0.37 -9.55
CA GLN A 107 -18.00 -0.76 -10.94
C GLN A 107 -16.69 -0.11 -11.40
N ALA A 108 -15.77 0.08 -10.47
CA ALA A 108 -14.46 0.65 -10.72
C ALA A 108 -13.37 -0.43 -10.70
N SER A 109 -12.55 -0.44 -11.74
CA SER A 109 -11.39 -1.34 -11.85
C SER A 109 -10.15 -0.57 -11.42
N VAL A 110 -9.70 -0.83 -10.18
CA VAL A 110 -8.54 -0.16 -9.58
C VAL A 110 -7.39 -1.15 -9.49
N GLN A 111 -6.24 -0.77 -10.04
CA GLN A 111 -5.03 -1.59 -9.93
C GLN A 111 -4.50 -1.53 -8.49
N GLY A 112 -4.43 -2.66 -7.82
CA GLY A 112 -4.04 -2.73 -6.41
C GLY A 112 -2.67 -3.35 -6.19
N TYR A 113 -1.94 -2.83 -5.21
CA TYR A 113 -0.66 -3.37 -4.74
C TYR A 113 -0.61 -3.36 -3.23
N ILE A 114 0.09 -4.34 -2.66
CA ILE A 114 0.43 -4.37 -1.25
C ILE A 114 1.94 -4.21 -1.12
N PHE A 115 2.36 -3.27 -0.29
CA PHE A 115 3.73 -3.11 0.13
C PHE A 115 3.84 -3.47 1.62
N ALA A 116 4.27 -4.68 1.90
CA ALA A 116 4.43 -5.20 3.25
C ALA A 116 5.87 -5.00 3.72
N ILE A 117 6.05 -4.49 4.93
CA ILE A 117 7.36 -4.27 5.55
C ILE A 117 7.40 -5.09 6.83
N GLN A 118 8.43 -5.92 6.99
CA GLN A 118 8.52 -6.81 8.14
C GLN A 118 8.81 -6.06 9.43
N GLY A 119 7.98 -6.28 10.44
CA GLY A 119 8.13 -5.77 11.79
C GLY A 119 8.38 -6.90 12.79
N TYR A 120 8.85 -6.53 13.98
CA TYR A 120 9.29 -7.46 15.03
C TYR A 120 8.70 -7.14 16.40
N GLU A 121 8.41 -5.87 16.66
CA GLU A 121 7.91 -5.39 17.95
C GLU A 121 6.57 -4.68 17.78
N TRP A 122 5.62 -4.95 18.67
CA TRP A 122 4.23 -4.51 18.56
C TRP A 122 3.70 -3.83 19.83
N GLU A 123 4.62 -3.47 20.73
CA GLU A 123 4.29 -2.86 22.02
C GLU A 123 3.94 -1.37 21.86
N LEU A 124 3.27 -0.81 22.87
CA LEU A 124 2.99 0.63 22.96
C LEU A 124 4.29 1.40 23.17
N LYS A 125 4.88 1.89 22.08
CA LYS A 125 6.17 2.53 22.06
C LYS A 125 6.32 3.30 20.74
N GLN A 126 6.83 4.52 20.79
CA GLN A 126 7.00 5.37 19.61
C GLN A 126 8.34 5.18 18.89
N GLN A 127 8.82 3.97 18.84
CA GLN A 127 10.11 3.68 18.23
C GLN A 127 10.05 2.37 17.47
N LEU A 128 10.61 2.36 16.26
CA LEU A 128 10.80 1.14 15.49
C LEU A 128 11.88 0.27 16.14
N SER A 129 11.74 -1.05 16.02
CA SER A 129 12.84 -1.96 16.28
C SER A 129 13.99 -1.67 15.31
N GLU A 130 15.21 -2.04 15.69
CA GLU A 130 16.40 -1.80 14.87
C GLU A 130 16.29 -2.49 13.50
N LYS A 131 15.84 -3.74 13.47
CA LYS A 131 15.66 -4.49 12.23
C LYS A 131 14.57 -3.87 11.34
N ALA A 132 13.43 -3.49 11.91
CA ALA A 132 12.35 -2.85 11.17
C ALA A 132 12.82 -1.51 10.58
N ALA A 133 13.61 -0.74 11.31
CA ALA A 133 14.18 0.52 10.81
C ALA A 133 15.11 0.29 9.61
N GLN A 134 15.89 -0.78 9.60
CA GLN A 134 16.74 -1.17 8.48
C GLN A 134 15.90 -1.56 7.25
N HIS A 135 14.88 -2.39 7.44
CA HIS A 135 13.98 -2.79 6.37
C HIS A 135 13.20 -1.60 5.81
N PHE A 136 12.81 -0.69 6.68
CA PHE A 136 12.13 0.56 6.29
C PHE A 136 12.98 1.39 5.34
N GLN A 137 14.27 1.58 5.64
CA GLN A 137 15.17 2.34 4.78
C GLN A 137 15.36 1.66 3.42
N GLN A 138 15.51 0.35 3.40
CA GLN A 138 15.63 -0.42 2.16
C GLN A 138 14.34 -0.39 1.33
N ALA A 139 13.19 -0.48 1.99
CA ALA A 139 11.88 -0.36 1.34
C ALA A 139 11.68 1.01 0.71
N LEU A 140 12.10 2.08 1.40
CA LEU A 140 12.05 3.44 0.86
C LEU A 140 12.89 3.58 -0.41
N LEU A 141 14.12 3.08 -0.39
CA LEU A 141 15.01 3.11 -1.55
C LEU A 141 14.39 2.36 -2.74
N TYR A 142 13.86 1.19 -2.50
CA TYR A 142 13.20 0.39 -3.52
C TYR A 142 12.01 1.15 -4.13
N PHE A 143 11.18 1.75 -3.30
CA PHE A 143 10.03 2.52 -3.76
C PHE A 143 10.44 3.74 -4.60
N GLU A 144 11.42 4.49 -4.12
CA GLU A 144 11.92 5.69 -4.80
C GLU A 144 12.59 5.37 -6.13
N GLN A 145 13.30 4.25 -6.22
CA GLN A 145 14.04 3.88 -7.42
C GLN A 145 13.22 3.12 -8.45
N ASP A 146 12.28 2.28 -8.02
CA ASP A 146 11.58 1.34 -8.90
C ASP A 146 10.08 1.60 -9.04
N ILE A 147 9.42 2.12 -8.02
CA ILE A 147 7.96 2.26 -8.02
C ILE A 147 7.55 3.69 -8.34
N LEU A 148 8.08 4.67 -7.65
CA LEU A 148 7.73 6.07 -7.83
C LEU A 148 7.95 6.56 -9.27
N PRO A 149 9.06 6.23 -9.95
CA PRO A 149 9.24 6.60 -11.36
C PRO A 149 8.18 6.00 -12.28
N ALA A 150 7.73 4.76 -12.02
CA ALA A 150 6.67 4.11 -12.78
C ALA A 150 5.33 4.82 -12.59
N ILE A 151 5.03 5.24 -11.37
CA ILE A 151 3.84 6.04 -11.05
C ILE A 151 3.89 7.37 -11.79
N ALA A 152 4.99 8.08 -11.71
CA ALA A 152 5.18 9.38 -12.37
C ALA A 152 5.06 9.27 -13.89
N ALA A 153 5.50 8.16 -14.46
CA ALA A 153 5.40 7.87 -15.90
C ALA A 153 3.99 7.43 -16.34
N GLY A 154 3.06 7.19 -15.39
CA GLY A 154 1.71 6.74 -15.68
C GLY A 154 1.63 5.31 -16.20
N VAL A 155 2.54 4.44 -15.78
CA VAL A 155 2.56 3.02 -16.15
C VAL A 155 1.28 2.33 -15.66
N GLU A 156 0.60 1.59 -16.55
CA GLU A 156 -0.66 0.91 -16.20
C GLU A 156 -0.47 -0.22 -15.20
N GLN A 157 0.66 -0.92 -15.30
CA GLN A 157 1.00 -2.00 -14.38
C GLN A 157 2.44 -1.82 -13.89
N ILE A 158 2.62 -1.69 -12.58
CA ILE A 158 3.94 -1.58 -11.96
C ILE A 158 4.51 -2.98 -11.81
N MET A 159 5.75 -3.18 -12.31
CA MET A 159 6.40 -4.49 -12.22
C MET A 159 6.80 -4.81 -10.79
N THR A 160 6.41 -6.00 -10.33
CA THR A 160 6.81 -6.55 -9.04
C THR A 160 8.15 -7.30 -9.16
N PRO A 161 8.87 -7.53 -8.05
CA PRO A 161 10.18 -8.21 -8.12
C PRO A 161 10.14 -9.59 -8.78
N SER A 162 9.06 -10.35 -8.62
CA SER A 162 8.88 -11.68 -9.22
C SER A 162 8.74 -11.66 -10.74
N GLU A 163 8.44 -10.51 -11.33
CA GLU A 163 8.24 -10.32 -12.78
C GLU A 163 9.52 -9.80 -13.46
N ARG A 164 10.55 -9.51 -12.67
CA ARG A 164 11.86 -9.06 -13.15
C ARG A 164 12.78 -10.26 -13.31
N ILE A 165 12.79 -10.82 -14.47
CA ILE A 165 13.75 -11.85 -14.85
C ILE A 165 14.78 -11.25 -15.77
#